data_3d706695f06756d3482ddf7e586e50bd
#
_entry.id   3d706695f06756d3482ddf7e586e50bd
#
_cell.length_a   1.000
_cell.length_b   1.000
_cell.length_c   1.000
_cell.angle_alpha   90.00
_cell.angle_beta   90.00
_cell.angle_gamma   90.00
#
_symmetry.space_group_name_H-M   'P 1'
#
loop_
_entity.id
_entity.type
_entity.pdbx_description
1 polymer ?
#
loop_
_entity_poly.entity_id
_entity_poly.type
_entity_poly.pdbx_seq_one_letter_code
_entity_poly.pdbx_strand_id
1 'polypeptide(L)'
;DLTRVLPGPTCGRTLASHGADVLRIGSPKLPSIAPFVIDTSHGKRSAHLDLDLPGDVERLRELSREADVFAQGYRSGALLRRGFGPEALCALRPGIVYTSINCYGHEGPWARRPGWEQLAQAVTGIALEHGGASAPSLLPAAATDYNTGYLAALGTMIALSRRNTEGGSYHVRASLCQTGMWLERMRRSESAGAGLSPERIAPFLVRSETAYGPLQHL
;
A
#
# COMPACT_ATOMS: atom_id res chain seq x y z
N ASP A 1 10.34 0.19 -1.81
CA ASP A 1 9.12 0.26 -1.04
C ASP A 1 9.39 0.99 0.29
N LEU A 2 8.98 2.25 0.37
CA LEU A 2 9.03 3.11 1.56
C LEU A 2 7.63 3.28 2.16
N THR A 3 6.89 2.21 2.28
CA THR A 3 5.53 2.25 2.79
C THR A 3 5.43 1.60 4.18
N ARG A 4 4.32 1.83 4.86
CA ARG A 4 4.09 1.33 6.22
C ARG A 4 2.64 0.91 6.40
N VAL A 5 2.39 0.15 7.44
CA VAL A 5 1.10 -0.37 7.89
C VAL A 5 0.55 -1.39 6.91
N LEU A 6 -0.43 -1.09 6.05
CA LEU A 6 -1.09 -2.06 5.19
C LEU A 6 -1.13 -1.70 3.70
N PRO A 7 -1.67 -0.54 3.24
CA PRO A 7 -1.97 -0.36 1.82
C PRO A 7 -0.72 -0.37 0.93
N GLY A 8 0.31 0.37 1.32
CA GLY A 8 1.57 0.37 0.59
C GLY A 8 2.32 -0.95 0.66
N PRO A 9 2.51 -1.53 1.86
CA PRO A 9 3.11 -2.85 1.95
C PRO A 9 2.35 -3.93 1.18
N THR A 10 1.02 -3.89 1.10
CA THR A 10 0.21 -4.78 0.24
C THR A 10 0.53 -4.56 -1.24
N CYS A 11 0.67 -3.31 -1.68
CA CYS A 11 1.12 -3.01 -3.04
C CYS A 11 2.46 -3.70 -3.34
N GLY A 12 3.47 -3.50 -2.48
CA GLY A 12 4.78 -4.12 -2.65
C GLY A 12 4.75 -5.65 -2.61
N ARG A 13 3.95 -6.26 -1.71
CA ARG A 13 3.75 -7.72 -1.66
C ARG A 13 3.12 -8.23 -2.96
N THR A 14 2.10 -7.56 -3.46
CA THR A 14 1.44 -7.93 -4.70
C THR A 14 2.40 -7.89 -5.89
N LEU A 15 3.22 -6.84 -6.00
CA LEU A 15 4.26 -6.76 -7.03
C LEU A 15 5.29 -7.89 -6.89
N ALA A 16 5.72 -8.20 -5.66
CA ALA A 16 6.63 -9.31 -5.40
C ALA A 16 6.02 -10.67 -5.82
N SER A 17 4.73 -10.89 -5.56
CA SER A 17 4.01 -12.10 -6.00
C SER A 17 3.94 -12.23 -7.52
N HIS A 18 4.09 -11.12 -8.26
CA HIS A 18 4.20 -11.10 -9.72
C HIS A 18 5.66 -11.05 -10.23
N GLY A 19 6.62 -11.36 -9.37
CA GLY A 19 8.02 -11.52 -9.74
C GLY A 19 8.89 -10.27 -9.62
N ALA A 20 8.39 -9.17 -9.05
CA ALA A 20 9.22 -7.99 -8.80
C ALA A 20 10.21 -8.25 -7.65
N ASP A 21 11.47 -7.81 -7.83
CA ASP A 21 12.44 -7.73 -6.74
C ASP A 21 12.15 -6.51 -5.86
N VAL A 22 11.58 -6.74 -4.69
CA VAL A 22 11.11 -5.66 -3.80
C VAL A 22 12.01 -5.51 -2.59
N LEU A 23 12.66 -4.35 -2.47
CA LEU A 23 13.37 -3.93 -1.26
C LEU A 23 12.46 -3.01 -0.42
N ARG A 24 12.03 -3.51 0.74
CA ARG A 24 11.34 -2.71 1.75
C ARG A 24 12.38 -1.92 2.55
N ILE A 25 12.19 -0.60 2.64
CA ILE A 25 13.05 0.26 3.45
C ILE A 25 12.23 0.81 4.61
N GLY A 26 12.55 0.33 5.81
CA GLY A 26 11.98 0.79 7.07
C GLY A 26 12.79 1.92 7.70
N SER A 27 12.25 2.50 8.77
CA SER A 27 12.98 3.45 9.62
C SER A 27 13.21 2.84 11.00
N PRO A 28 14.40 2.94 11.58
CA PRO A 28 14.66 2.47 12.94
C PRO A 28 13.89 3.28 14.00
N LYS A 29 13.44 4.48 13.66
CA LYS A 29 12.73 5.41 14.56
C LYS A 29 11.22 5.23 14.54
N LEU A 30 10.67 4.46 13.62
CA LEU A 30 9.23 4.33 13.46
C LEU A 30 8.76 2.93 13.87
N PRO A 31 7.69 2.81 14.67
CA PRO A 31 7.20 1.53 15.13
C PRO A 31 6.69 0.66 13.96
N SER A 32 6.85 -0.64 14.10
CA SER A 32 6.28 -1.65 13.22
C SER A 32 5.19 -2.43 13.97
N ILE A 33 4.17 -2.83 13.24
CA ILE A 33 3.09 -3.69 13.77
C ILE A 33 3.38 -5.10 13.28
N ALA A 34 3.86 -5.96 14.16
CA ALA A 34 4.38 -7.28 13.81
C ALA A 34 3.42 -8.13 12.94
N PRO A 35 2.12 -8.28 13.23
CA PRO A 35 1.21 -9.02 12.36
C PRO A 35 1.13 -8.46 10.93
N PHE A 36 1.17 -7.13 10.76
CA PHE A 36 1.14 -6.51 9.45
C PHE A 36 2.45 -6.70 8.69
N VAL A 37 3.59 -6.69 9.40
CA VAL A 37 4.90 -6.99 8.80
C VAL A 37 4.93 -8.42 8.30
N ILE A 38 4.45 -9.38 9.09
CA ILE A 38 4.38 -10.79 8.70
C ILE A 38 3.52 -10.93 7.44
N ASP A 39 2.28 -10.41 7.47
CA ASP A 39 1.36 -10.52 6.34
C ASP A 39 1.91 -9.88 5.05
N THR A 40 2.51 -8.70 5.15
CA THR A 40 2.84 -7.91 3.95
C THR A 40 4.30 -7.99 3.49
N SER A 41 5.16 -8.79 4.14
CA SER A 41 6.59 -8.86 3.79
C SER A 41 6.97 -10.07 2.93
N HIS A 42 6.03 -10.93 2.61
CA HIS A 42 6.29 -12.09 1.75
C HIS A 42 6.88 -11.67 0.40
N GLY A 43 7.95 -12.36 -0.02
CA GLY A 43 8.64 -12.09 -1.28
C GLY A 43 9.51 -10.82 -1.30
N LYS A 44 9.67 -10.13 -0.16
CA LYS A 44 10.48 -8.90 -0.08
C LYS A 44 11.79 -9.12 0.66
N ARG A 45 12.81 -8.38 0.23
CA ARG A 45 13.99 -8.08 1.06
C ARG A 45 13.71 -6.85 1.91
N SER A 46 14.40 -6.68 3.04
CA SER A 46 14.22 -5.50 3.88
C SER A 46 15.55 -4.92 4.37
N ALA A 47 15.56 -3.60 4.53
CA ALA A 47 16.63 -2.83 5.12
C ALA A 47 16.04 -1.68 5.95
N HIS A 48 16.89 -1.02 6.75
CA HIS A 48 16.52 0.18 7.48
C HIS A 48 17.44 1.34 7.07
N LEU A 49 16.84 2.51 6.86
CA LEU A 49 17.55 3.77 6.66
C LEU A 49 16.95 4.84 7.59
N ASP A 50 17.83 5.61 8.21
CA ASP A 50 17.47 6.80 8.96
C ASP A 50 17.63 8.04 8.08
N LEU A 51 16.55 8.53 7.51
CA LEU A 51 16.58 9.66 6.59
C LEU A 51 16.89 11.02 7.27
N ASP A 52 17.19 11.03 8.56
CA ASP A 52 17.79 12.18 9.24
C ASP A 52 19.33 12.16 9.15
N LEU A 53 19.91 11.06 8.72
CA LEU A 53 21.34 10.91 8.48
C LEU A 53 21.68 11.16 7.00
N PRO A 54 22.60 12.10 6.69
CA PRO A 54 22.98 12.40 5.28
C PRO A 54 23.45 11.18 4.49
N GLY A 55 24.20 10.27 5.14
CA GLY A 55 24.67 9.03 4.50
C GLY A 55 23.53 8.10 4.07
N ASP A 56 22.49 7.98 4.89
CA ASP A 56 21.33 7.15 4.58
C ASP A 56 20.44 7.79 3.51
N VAL A 57 20.36 9.12 3.49
CA VAL A 57 19.70 9.86 2.40
C VAL A 57 20.41 9.62 1.06
N GLU A 58 21.77 9.69 1.05
CA GLU A 58 22.52 9.40 -0.19
C GLU A 58 22.36 7.92 -0.59
N ARG A 59 22.38 7.01 0.38
CA ARG A 59 22.14 5.59 0.09
C ARG A 59 20.78 5.35 -0.53
N LEU A 60 19.72 6.02 -0.05
CA LEU A 60 18.40 5.94 -0.68
C LEU A 60 18.42 6.51 -2.10
N ARG A 61 19.20 7.57 -2.34
CA ARG A 61 19.35 8.18 -3.66
C ARG A 61 20.04 7.23 -4.64
N GLU A 62 21.10 6.55 -4.20
CA GLU A 62 21.80 5.53 -4.99
C GLU A 62 20.85 4.39 -5.38
N LEU A 63 20.11 3.82 -4.42
CA LEU A 63 19.11 2.78 -4.66
C LEU A 63 18.02 3.25 -5.64
N SER A 64 17.64 4.52 -5.57
CA SER A 64 16.61 5.08 -6.46
C SER A 64 17.09 5.23 -7.91
N ARG A 65 18.40 5.36 -8.16
CA ARG A 65 18.97 5.39 -9.53
C ARG A 65 18.81 4.08 -10.28
N GLU A 66 18.71 2.98 -9.55
CA GLU A 66 18.58 1.63 -10.12
C GLU A 66 17.14 1.10 -10.07
N ALA A 67 16.24 1.81 -9.40
CA ALA A 67 14.88 1.37 -9.20
C ALA A 67 13.99 1.62 -10.43
N ASP A 68 13.15 0.66 -10.79
CA ASP A 68 12.08 0.85 -11.76
C ASP A 68 10.86 1.52 -11.14
N VAL A 69 10.62 1.24 -9.86
CA VAL A 69 9.47 1.74 -9.09
C VAL A 69 9.92 2.30 -7.76
N PHE A 70 9.44 3.48 -7.42
CA PHE A 70 9.58 4.07 -6.09
C PHE A 70 8.20 4.21 -5.45
N ALA A 71 7.88 3.36 -4.47
CA ALA A 71 6.60 3.38 -3.78
C ALA A 71 6.72 4.00 -2.38
N GLN A 72 5.82 4.91 -2.03
CA GLN A 72 5.81 5.58 -0.74
C GLN A 72 4.40 5.81 -0.19
N GLY A 73 4.27 5.83 1.14
CA GLY A 73 3.04 6.11 1.88
C GLY A 73 3.24 7.08 3.04
N TYR A 74 4.25 7.93 2.98
CA TYR A 74 4.50 8.95 4.00
C TYR A 74 3.55 10.14 3.85
N ARG A 75 3.41 10.91 4.92
CA ARG A 75 2.63 12.15 4.91
C ARG A 75 3.05 13.06 3.76
N SER A 76 2.05 13.70 3.15
CA SER A 76 2.25 14.61 2.02
C SER A 76 3.40 15.60 2.27
N GLY A 77 4.34 15.68 1.35
CA GLY A 77 5.51 16.55 1.41
C GLY A 77 6.69 16.05 2.26
N ALA A 78 6.57 14.95 3.02
CA ALA A 78 7.68 14.48 3.87
C ALA A 78 8.90 14.05 3.04
N LEU A 79 8.70 13.24 2.02
CA LEU A 79 9.77 12.81 1.11
C LEU A 79 10.13 13.89 0.08
N LEU A 80 9.17 14.72 -0.31
CA LEU A 80 9.44 15.87 -1.21
C LEU A 80 10.49 16.80 -0.61
N ARG A 81 10.36 17.17 0.69
CA ARG A 81 11.35 18.02 1.39
C ARG A 81 12.74 17.41 1.51
N ARG A 82 12.85 16.10 1.36
CA ARG A 82 14.12 15.35 1.38
C ARG A 82 14.68 15.08 -0.01
N GLY A 83 14.06 15.63 -1.07
CA GLY A 83 14.49 15.44 -2.46
C GLY A 83 14.03 14.14 -3.11
N PHE A 84 13.02 13.47 -2.53
CA PHE A 84 12.41 12.24 -3.07
C PHE A 84 10.96 12.47 -3.53
N GLY A 85 10.68 13.65 -4.09
CA GLY A 85 9.43 13.92 -4.79
C GLY A 85 9.43 13.32 -6.21
N PRO A 86 8.26 13.25 -6.86
CA PRO A 86 8.15 12.64 -8.20
C PRO A 86 9.06 13.31 -9.22
N GLU A 87 9.11 14.64 -9.28
CA GLU A 87 9.94 15.38 -10.23
C GLU A 87 11.44 15.12 -10.01
N ALA A 88 11.88 15.14 -8.74
CA ALA A 88 13.28 14.88 -8.39
C ALA A 88 13.71 13.45 -8.74
N LEU A 89 12.81 12.47 -8.51
CA LEU A 89 13.09 11.09 -8.85
C LEU A 89 13.02 10.84 -10.35
N CYS A 90 12.13 11.51 -11.08
CA CYS A 90 12.12 11.48 -12.55
C CYS A 90 13.41 12.04 -13.16
N ALA A 91 13.96 13.11 -12.57
CA ALA A 91 15.24 13.68 -13.00
C ALA A 91 16.41 12.75 -12.66
N LEU A 92 16.37 12.08 -11.49
CA LEU A 92 17.40 11.16 -11.03
C LEU A 92 17.42 9.84 -11.83
N ARG A 93 16.25 9.31 -12.16
CA ARG A 93 16.04 8.06 -12.88
C ARG A 93 14.94 8.27 -13.93
N PRO A 94 15.25 8.74 -15.13
CA PRO A 94 14.27 8.81 -16.23
C PRO A 94 13.65 7.44 -16.49
N GLY A 95 12.34 7.40 -16.59
CA GLY A 95 11.58 6.15 -16.74
C GLY A 95 11.11 5.55 -15.40
N ILE A 96 11.36 6.17 -14.26
CA ILE A 96 10.86 5.66 -12.96
C ILE A 96 9.34 5.77 -12.88
N VAL A 97 8.72 4.77 -12.28
CA VAL A 97 7.31 4.81 -11.86
C VAL A 97 7.24 5.21 -10.38
N TYR A 98 6.66 6.36 -10.09
CA TYR A 98 6.46 6.84 -8.72
C TYR A 98 5.07 6.48 -8.24
N THR A 99 4.95 5.63 -7.23
CA THR A 99 3.66 5.23 -6.65
C THR A 99 3.48 5.87 -5.29
N SER A 100 2.44 6.68 -5.13
CA SER A 100 2.13 7.34 -3.86
C SER A 100 0.75 6.97 -3.35
N ILE A 101 0.67 6.65 -2.06
CA ILE A 101 -0.54 6.21 -1.38
C ILE A 101 -0.79 7.10 -0.16
N ASN A 102 -2.02 7.56 0.02
CA ASN A 102 -2.45 8.31 1.19
C ASN A 102 -3.91 8.04 1.55
N CYS A 103 -4.44 8.68 2.58
CA CYS A 103 -5.82 8.45 3.00
C CYS A 103 -6.83 9.21 2.13
N TYR A 104 -6.66 10.52 1.98
CA TYR A 104 -7.71 11.43 1.45
C TYR A 104 -7.54 11.85 0.00
N GLY A 105 -6.51 11.37 -0.69
CA GLY A 105 -6.18 11.79 -2.04
C GLY A 105 -5.08 12.87 -2.07
N HIS A 106 -4.64 13.20 -3.28
CA HIS A 106 -3.49 14.05 -3.52
C HIS A 106 -3.87 15.51 -3.76
N GLU A 107 -5.15 15.78 -3.89
CA GLU A 107 -5.73 17.11 -4.19
C GLU A 107 -6.88 17.41 -3.22
N GLY A 108 -7.28 18.67 -3.17
CA GLY A 108 -8.37 19.12 -2.32
C GLY A 108 -7.96 19.48 -0.88
N PRO A 109 -8.91 19.93 -0.06
CA PRO A 109 -8.63 20.52 1.25
C PRO A 109 -8.10 19.51 2.29
N TRP A 110 -8.28 18.22 2.06
CA TRP A 110 -7.83 17.17 2.98
C TRP A 110 -6.56 16.44 2.54
N ALA A 111 -5.96 16.79 1.40
CA ALA A 111 -4.80 16.11 0.84
C ALA A 111 -3.58 16.03 1.80
N ARG A 112 -3.49 16.95 2.76
CA ARG A 112 -2.41 16.99 3.76
C ARG A 112 -2.79 16.42 5.13
N ARG A 113 -4.06 16.00 5.33
CA ARG A 113 -4.51 15.46 6.60
C ARG A 113 -3.93 14.05 6.81
N PRO A 114 -3.52 13.71 8.03
CA PRO A 114 -3.22 12.32 8.38
C PRO A 114 -4.52 11.51 8.38
N GLY A 115 -4.43 10.27 7.91
CA GLY A 115 -5.57 9.37 7.91
C GLY A 115 -5.13 7.92 7.72
N TRP A 116 -6.02 7.02 8.01
CA TRP A 116 -5.85 5.57 7.94
C TRP A 116 -7.21 4.89 7.74
N GLU A 117 -7.25 3.58 7.72
CA GLU A 117 -8.41 2.74 7.41
C GLU A 117 -9.72 3.18 8.08
N GLN A 118 -9.73 3.32 9.41
CA GLN A 118 -10.94 3.64 10.16
C GLN A 118 -11.50 5.01 9.78
N LEU A 119 -10.61 5.99 9.54
CA LEU A 119 -11.03 7.31 9.07
C LEU A 119 -11.56 7.26 7.63
N ALA A 120 -10.95 6.45 6.77
CA ALA A 120 -11.45 6.27 5.41
C ALA A 120 -12.85 5.66 5.40
N GLN A 121 -13.08 4.58 6.16
CA GLN A 121 -14.40 3.97 6.28
C GLN A 121 -15.46 4.94 6.85
N ALA A 122 -15.06 5.75 7.84
CA ALA A 122 -15.98 6.73 8.44
C ALA A 122 -16.38 7.85 7.46
N VAL A 123 -15.41 8.45 6.76
CA VAL A 123 -15.67 9.62 5.90
C VAL A 123 -16.25 9.26 4.54
N THR A 124 -16.11 8.01 4.09
CA THR A 124 -16.71 7.53 2.83
C THR A 124 -18.11 6.98 3.00
N GLY A 125 -18.60 6.83 4.25
CA GLY A 125 -19.93 6.31 4.53
C GLY A 125 -19.98 4.82 4.82
N ILE A 126 -18.93 4.06 4.58
CA ILE A 126 -18.88 2.59 4.80
C ILE A 126 -19.31 2.23 6.22
N ALA A 127 -18.80 2.94 7.24
CA ALA A 127 -19.13 2.66 8.62
C ALA A 127 -20.62 2.92 8.95
N LEU A 128 -21.20 3.95 8.35
CA LEU A 128 -22.62 4.27 8.50
C LEU A 128 -23.49 3.18 7.86
N GLU A 129 -23.12 2.77 6.67
CA GLU A 129 -23.87 1.79 5.88
C GLU A 129 -23.79 0.38 6.47
N HIS A 130 -22.62 0.00 7.01
CA HIS A 130 -22.42 -1.30 7.64
C HIS A 130 -23.14 -1.41 9.00
N GLY A 131 -23.03 -0.38 9.85
CA GLY A 131 -23.61 -0.40 11.20
C GLY A 131 -25.00 0.24 11.31
N GLY A 132 -25.43 0.99 10.32
CA GLY A 132 -26.67 1.79 10.35
C GLY A 132 -26.50 3.13 11.07
N ALA A 133 -27.49 3.99 10.90
CA ALA A 133 -27.43 5.40 11.39
C ALA A 133 -27.40 5.49 12.93
N SER A 134 -27.99 4.54 13.65
CA SER A 134 -28.04 4.54 15.12
C SER A 134 -26.74 4.00 15.77
N ALA A 135 -25.97 3.18 15.06
CA ALA A 135 -24.76 2.56 15.56
C ALA A 135 -23.75 2.30 14.44
N PRO A 136 -23.13 3.33 13.86
CA PRO A 136 -22.13 3.15 12.81
C PRO A 136 -21.01 2.22 13.28
N SER A 137 -20.64 1.25 12.46
CA SER A 137 -19.58 0.30 12.78
C SER A 137 -18.67 0.03 11.59
N LEU A 138 -17.40 -0.19 11.87
CA LEU A 138 -16.41 -0.52 10.84
C LEU A 138 -16.64 -1.95 10.31
N LEU A 139 -16.26 -2.17 9.05
CA LEU A 139 -16.14 -3.52 8.52
C LEU A 139 -15.14 -4.34 9.36
N PRO A 140 -15.36 -5.66 9.51
CA PRO A 140 -14.43 -6.53 10.24
C PRO A 140 -13.14 -6.83 9.46
N ALA A 141 -12.80 -5.99 8.50
CA ALA A 141 -11.61 -6.08 7.66
C ALA A 141 -11.11 -4.69 7.27
N ALA A 142 -9.80 -4.58 7.03
CA ALA A 142 -9.18 -3.36 6.50
C ALA A 142 -9.43 -3.24 4.98
N ALA A 143 -10.72 -3.08 4.61
CA ALA A 143 -11.17 -3.17 3.23
C ALA A 143 -10.60 -2.06 2.35
N THR A 144 -10.51 -0.82 2.84
CA THR A 144 -9.94 0.27 2.05
C THR A 144 -8.42 0.16 1.93
N ASP A 145 -7.72 -0.28 2.98
CA ASP A 145 -6.27 -0.47 2.96
C ASP A 145 -5.84 -1.54 1.95
N TYR A 146 -6.37 -2.76 2.06
CA TYR A 146 -5.99 -3.86 1.16
C TYR A 146 -6.36 -3.58 -0.29
N ASN A 147 -7.58 -3.12 -0.56
CA ASN A 147 -7.99 -2.82 -1.93
C ASN A 147 -7.19 -1.65 -2.52
N THR A 148 -6.84 -0.63 -1.72
CA THR A 148 -5.94 0.44 -2.19
C THR A 148 -4.57 -0.10 -2.56
N GLY A 149 -4.04 -1.04 -1.78
CA GLY A 149 -2.78 -1.72 -2.08
C GLY A 149 -2.83 -2.48 -3.41
N TYR A 150 -3.88 -3.26 -3.65
CA TYR A 150 -4.08 -3.97 -4.92
C TYR A 150 -4.25 -3.03 -6.11
N LEU A 151 -5.05 -1.98 -5.97
CA LEU A 151 -5.25 -0.97 -7.02
C LEU A 151 -3.97 -0.19 -7.33
N ALA A 152 -3.15 0.11 -6.30
CA ALA A 152 -1.85 0.73 -6.48
C ALA A 152 -0.87 -0.19 -7.21
N ALA A 153 -0.87 -1.50 -6.90
CA ALA A 153 -0.06 -2.49 -7.62
C ALA A 153 -0.50 -2.61 -9.08
N LEU A 154 -1.80 -2.71 -9.35
CA LEU A 154 -2.35 -2.72 -10.71
C LEU A 154 -1.95 -1.48 -11.49
N GLY A 155 -2.13 -0.28 -10.90
CA GLY A 155 -1.73 0.98 -11.51
C GLY A 155 -0.23 1.04 -11.81
N THR A 156 0.60 0.50 -10.91
CA THR A 156 2.06 0.40 -11.11
C THR A 156 2.40 -0.53 -12.27
N MET A 157 1.77 -1.69 -12.39
CA MET A 157 1.98 -2.62 -13.51
C MET A 157 1.53 -2.00 -14.85
N ILE A 158 0.40 -1.30 -14.87
CA ILE A 158 -0.06 -0.56 -16.06
C ILE A 158 0.96 0.52 -16.44
N ALA A 159 1.47 1.28 -15.47
CA ALA A 159 2.49 2.31 -15.71
C ALA A 159 3.80 1.72 -16.26
N LEU A 160 4.25 0.58 -15.73
CA LEU A 160 5.41 -0.15 -16.25
C LEU A 160 5.19 -0.64 -17.69
N SER A 161 4.00 -1.17 -17.98
CA SER A 161 3.63 -1.58 -19.34
C SER A 161 3.65 -0.41 -20.32
N ARG A 162 3.04 0.73 -19.95
CA ARG A 162 3.07 1.95 -20.75
C ARG A 162 4.49 2.49 -20.95
N ARG A 163 5.30 2.48 -19.90
CA ARG A 163 6.71 2.86 -20.02
C ARG A 163 7.44 2.07 -21.11
N ASN A 164 7.15 0.77 -21.22
CA ASN A 164 7.80 -0.08 -22.24
C ASN A 164 7.36 0.25 -23.68
N THR A 165 6.15 0.75 -23.88
CA THR A 165 5.59 1.05 -25.19
C THR A 165 5.67 2.53 -25.58
N GLU A 166 5.48 3.42 -24.59
CA GLU A 166 5.34 4.85 -24.80
C GLU A 166 6.55 5.64 -24.26
N GLY A 167 7.38 4.99 -23.43
CA GLY A 167 8.46 5.65 -22.70
C GLY A 167 7.95 6.51 -21.56
N GLY A 168 8.83 7.38 -21.02
CA GLY A 168 8.49 8.36 -19.99
C GLY A 168 8.45 7.79 -18.57
N SER A 169 8.20 8.68 -17.62
CA SER A 169 8.01 8.39 -16.19
C SER A 169 6.54 8.57 -15.82
N TYR A 170 6.07 7.82 -14.84
CA TYR A 170 4.65 7.83 -14.46
C TYR A 170 4.49 8.06 -12.97
N HIS A 171 3.44 8.80 -12.60
CA HIS A 171 3.03 8.96 -11.21
C HIS A 171 1.69 8.24 -10.96
N VAL A 172 1.73 7.12 -10.26
CA VAL A 172 0.55 6.38 -9.80
C VAL A 172 0.11 6.96 -8.47
N ARG A 173 -1.14 7.41 -8.39
CA ARG A 173 -1.72 8.01 -7.18
C ARG A 173 -2.91 7.17 -6.73
N ALA A 174 -2.86 6.63 -5.52
CA ALA A 174 -3.93 5.88 -4.91
C ALA A 174 -4.30 6.45 -3.54
N SER A 175 -5.56 6.33 -3.13
CA SER A 175 -6.00 6.77 -1.81
C SER A 175 -7.13 5.93 -1.25
N LEU A 176 -7.14 5.77 0.09
CA LEU A 176 -8.12 4.96 0.78
C LEU A 176 -9.54 5.47 0.56
N CYS A 177 -9.75 6.77 0.64
CA CYS A 177 -11.09 7.36 0.44
C CYS A 177 -11.59 7.16 -0.99
N GLN A 178 -10.72 7.28 -2.01
CA GLN A 178 -11.13 7.00 -3.39
C GLN A 178 -11.51 5.53 -3.56
N THR A 179 -10.75 4.63 -2.93
CA THR A 179 -11.05 3.20 -2.89
C THR A 179 -12.38 2.94 -2.16
N GLY A 180 -12.61 3.58 -1.01
CA GLY A 180 -13.87 3.48 -0.28
C GLY A 180 -15.07 3.92 -1.13
N MET A 181 -14.97 5.08 -1.79
CA MET A 181 -16.02 5.53 -2.70
C MET A 181 -16.21 4.60 -3.92
N TRP A 182 -15.15 3.93 -4.37
CA TRP A 182 -15.26 2.91 -5.42
C TRP A 182 -15.98 1.67 -4.92
N LEU A 183 -15.67 1.19 -3.71
CA LEU A 183 -16.37 0.07 -3.06
C LEU A 183 -17.86 0.35 -2.88
N GLU A 184 -18.22 1.57 -2.46
CA GLU A 184 -19.61 2.01 -2.29
C GLU A 184 -20.44 1.96 -3.60
N ARG A 185 -19.79 2.11 -4.75
CA ARG A 185 -20.44 2.03 -6.08
C ARG A 185 -20.63 0.61 -6.57
N MET A 186 -20.05 -0.39 -5.90
CA MET A 186 -20.24 -1.78 -6.27
C MET A 186 -21.65 -2.27 -5.89
N ARG A 187 -22.21 -3.14 -6.72
CA ARG A 187 -23.48 -3.78 -6.39
C ARG A 187 -23.30 -4.66 -5.16
N ARG A 188 -24.22 -4.56 -4.24
CA ARG A 188 -24.29 -5.43 -3.06
C ARG A 188 -25.15 -6.63 -3.35
N SER A 189 -24.78 -7.77 -2.75
CA SER A 189 -25.65 -8.94 -2.70
C SER A 189 -26.68 -8.72 -1.59
N GLU A 190 -27.95 -8.97 -1.87
CA GLU A 190 -29.02 -8.95 -0.86
C GLU A 190 -28.93 -10.13 0.10
N SER A 191 -28.23 -11.20 -0.28
CA SER A 191 -27.99 -12.34 0.59
C SER A 191 -26.60 -12.26 1.22
N ALA A 192 -26.55 -11.99 2.51
CA ALA A 192 -25.41 -12.37 3.32
C ALA A 192 -25.39 -13.89 3.40
N GLY A 193 -24.64 -14.54 2.51
CA GLY A 193 -24.39 -15.97 2.64
C GLY A 193 -23.79 -16.28 4.02
N ALA A 194 -24.12 -17.43 4.60
CA ALA A 194 -23.45 -17.89 5.80
C ALA A 194 -21.94 -17.91 5.53
N GLY A 195 -21.15 -17.36 6.46
CA GLY A 195 -19.69 -17.39 6.39
C GLY A 195 -19.19 -18.84 6.19
N LEU A 196 -18.06 -18.99 5.56
CA LEU A 196 -17.44 -20.32 5.43
C LEU A 196 -17.03 -20.82 6.82
N SER A 197 -17.47 -22.04 7.18
CA SER A 197 -17.03 -22.65 8.43
C SER A 197 -15.56 -23.06 8.36
N PRO A 198 -14.84 -23.16 9.51
CA PRO A 198 -13.45 -23.61 9.53
C PRO A 198 -13.25 -24.94 8.79
N GLU A 199 -14.21 -25.89 8.89
CA GLU A 199 -14.15 -27.20 8.23
C GLU A 199 -14.19 -27.07 6.69
N ARG A 200 -14.92 -26.08 6.17
CA ARG A 200 -14.99 -25.80 4.74
C ARG A 200 -13.75 -25.09 4.22
N ILE A 201 -13.04 -24.37 5.08
CA ILE A 201 -11.81 -23.67 4.73
C ILE A 201 -10.60 -24.59 4.84
N ALA A 202 -10.59 -25.51 5.82
CA ALA A 202 -9.45 -26.37 6.14
C ALA A 202 -8.80 -27.07 4.91
N PRO A 203 -9.54 -27.60 3.93
CA PRO A 203 -8.95 -28.23 2.74
C PRO A 203 -8.11 -27.30 1.85
N PHE A 204 -8.31 -25.99 1.97
CA PHE A 204 -7.61 -24.97 1.17
C PHE A 204 -6.43 -24.34 1.91
N LEU A 205 -6.24 -24.67 3.20
CA LEU A 205 -5.16 -24.13 4.00
C LEU A 205 -3.87 -24.94 3.77
N VAL A 206 -2.81 -24.22 3.41
CA VAL A 206 -1.47 -24.77 3.32
C VAL A 206 -0.67 -24.31 4.55
N ARG A 207 0.04 -25.26 5.19
CA ARG A 207 0.97 -24.95 6.28
C ARG A 207 2.38 -24.87 5.73
N SER A 208 3.08 -23.78 6.04
CA SER A 208 4.47 -23.56 5.65
C SER A 208 5.32 -23.16 6.85
N GLU A 209 6.53 -23.71 6.94
CA GLU A 209 7.53 -23.22 7.87
C GLU A 209 8.22 -21.99 7.29
N THR A 210 8.28 -20.93 8.07
CA THR A 210 8.84 -19.64 7.62
C THR A 210 9.81 -19.09 8.66
N ALA A 211 10.55 -18.03 8.30
CA ALA A 211 11.39 -17.29 9.24
C ALA A 211 10.62 -16.70 10.44
N TYR A 212 9.29 -16.61 10.35
CA TYR A 212 8.39 -16.17 11.42
C TYR A 212 7.77 -17.33 12.21
N GLY A 213 8.18 -18.57 11.93
CA GLY A 213 7.57 -19.79 12.45
C GLY A 213 6.53 -20.39 11.49
N PRO A 214 5.75 -21.38 11.96
CA PRO A 214 4.73 -22.01 11.14
C PRO A 214 3.57 -21.03 10.84
N LEU A 215 3.25 -20.89 9.57
CA LEU A 215 2.11 -20.09 9.10
C LEU A 215 1.11 -20.98 8.36
N GLN A 216 -0.16 -20.63 8.47
CA GLN A 216 -1.23 -21.14 7.61
C GLN A 216 -1.67 -20.05 6.65
N HIS A 217 -1.83 -20.40 5.39
CA HIS A 217 -2.28 -19.49 4.33
C HIS A 217 -3.12 -20.23 3.30
N LEU A 218 -3.89 -19.48 2.51
CA LEU A 218 -4.66 -19.98 1.36
C LEU A 218 -3.75 -20.08 0.15
#